data_0f0a530f7ca4b341e0fde44451c43603
#
_entry.id   0f0a530f7ca4b341e0fde44451c43603
#
_cell.length_a   1.000
_cell.length_b   1.000
_cell.length_c   1.000
_cell.angle_alpha   90.00
_cell.angle_beta   90.00
_cell.angle_gamma   90.00
#
_symmetry.space_group_name_H-M   'P 1'
#
loop_
_entity.id
_entity.type
_entity.pdbx_description
1 polymer ?
#
loop_
_entity_poly.entity_id
_entity_poly.type
_entity_poly.pdbx_seq_one_letter_code
_entity_poly.pdbx_strand_id
1 'polypeptide(L)'
;MRTIKITAITLGLLMSTLAQAHPKLLSSTPAEGADGTSPNTIELHFSENLMTQFSGAKLVMTEMPGMAHSPMPMKAKVAAGSDPKTMLITPLSPLPTGSYNVEWRAVSSDTHPITGNVSFKVK
;
A
#
# COMPACT_ATOMS: atom_id res chain seq x y z
N MET A 1 53.20 -20.30 28.99
CA MET A 1 52.65 -20.04 28.80
C MET A 1 51.82 -19.49 28.49
N ARG A 2 51.43 -19.31 28.27
CA ARG A 2 50.66 -18.69 28.07
C ARG A 2 49.61 -18.64 27.61
N THR A 3 49.03 -18.46 27.38
CA THR A 3 48.01 -18.55 27.17
C THR A 3 47.13 -17.74 26.81
N ILE A 4 46.71 -17.57 26.27
CA ILE A 4 45.89 -16.77 25.89
C ILE A 4 44.70 -16.83 25.62
N LYS A 5 44.10 -16.52 25.72
CA LYS A 5 42.97 -16.54 25.64
C LYS A 5 42.22 -15.74 24.99
N ILE A 6 41.74 -15.68 24.37
CA ILE A 6 41.06 -14.98 23.68
C ILE A 6 39.86 -14.98 23.74
N THR A 7 39.24 -14.73 23.89
CA THR A 7 38.14 -14.60 24.06
C THR A 7 37.46 -13.94 23.17
N ALA A 8 37.18 -14.11 22.43
CA ALA A 8 36.61 -13.59 21.55
C ALA A 8 35.37 -13.23 21.68
N ILE A 9 34.88 -12.75 21.78
CA ILE A 9 33.74 -12.37 21.98
C ILE A 9 33.03 -11.96 21.05
N THR A 10 32.71 -12.11 20.46
CA THR A 10 32.05 -11.85 19.57
C THR A 10 30.89 -11.37 19.69
N LEU A 11 30.32 -11.29 19.99
CA LEU A 11 29.18 -10.92 20.17
C LEU A 11 28.61 -10.01 19.54
N GLY A 12 28.40 -9.60 19.34
CA GLY A 12 27.87 -8.56 18.92
C GLY A 12 26.99 -8.59 18.01
N LEU A 13 26.78 -8.98 17.56
CA LEU A 13 26.05 -9.03 16.65
C LEU A 13 24.83 -9.01 16.75
N LEU A 14 24.30 -8.96 17.23
CA LEU A 14 23.16 -8.99 17.39
C LEU A 14 22.53 -8.05 16.82
N MET A 15 22.52 -7.79 16.02
CA MET A 15 21.96 -6.96 15.47
C MET A 15 20.76 -7.08 15.32
N SER A 16 20.17 -7.00 15.75
CA SER A 16 19.02 -7.00 15.82
C SER A 16 18.43 -6.37 14.81
N THR A 17 18.08 -6.85 14.09
CA THR A 17 17.52 -6.37 13.16
C THR A 17 16.26 -6.14 13.53
N LEU A 18 15.79 -5.26 13.70
CA LEU A 18 14.61 -5.03 14.00
C LEU A 18 13.74 -5.33 13.03
N ALA A 19 13.03 -6.11 13.08
CA ALA A 19 12.13 -6.47 12.23
C ALA A 19 11.25 -5.37 12.11
N GLN A 20 11.07 -4.79 11.07
CA GLN A 20 10.23 -3.84 11.01
C GLN A 20 8.96 -4.35 10.64
N ALA A 21 7.93 -4.23 11.26
CA ALA A 21 6.59 -4.66 10.95
C ALA A 21 5.79 -3.58 10.24
N HIS A 22 6.44 -2.55 9.76
CA HIS A 22 5.75 -1.51 9.00
C HIS A 22 5.45 -2.03 7.61
N PRO A 23 4.20 -1.99 7.17
CA PRO A 23 3.86 -2.45 5.84
C PRO A 23 4.43 -1.52 4.78
N LYS A 24 4.92 -2.10 3.69
CA LYS A 24 5.39 -1.33 2.58
C LYS A 24 4.57 -1.74 1.40
N LEU A 25 4.20 -0.81 0.55
CA LEU A 25 3.50 -1.14 -0.69
C LEU A 25 4.53 -1.70 -1.66
N LEU A 26 4.38 -2.95 -2.04
CA LEU A 26 5.31 -3.61 -2.95
C LEU A 26 4.89 -3.44 -4.40
N SER A 27 3.60 -3.46 -4.68
CA SER A 27 3.08 -3.31 -6.03
C SER A 27 1.61 -2.97 -5.98
N SER A 28 1.08 -2.50 -7.08
CA SER A 28 -0.36 -2.24 -7.20
C SER A 28 -0.82 -2.53 -8.62
N THR A 29 -2.11 -2.78 -8.77
CA THR A 29 -2.75 -2.94 -10.07
C THR A 29 -4.03 -2.10 -10.04
N PRO A 30 -4.14 -1.05 -10.80
CA PRO A 30 -3.16 -0.51 -11.76
C PRO A 30 -1.90 -0.03 -11.06
N ALA A 31 -0.77 -0.11 -11.76
CA ALA A 31 0.50 0.34 -11.20
C ALA A 31 0.54 1.88 -11.17
N GLU A 32 1.46 2.40 -10.39
CA GLU A 32 1.67 3.84 -10.31
C GLU A 32 1.90 4.40 -11.73
N GLY A 33 1.13 5.40 -12.11
CA GLY A 33 1.26 6.03 -13.40
C GLY A 33 0.68 5.27 -14.57
N ALA A 34 0.02 4.14 -14.34
CA ALA A 34 -0.56 3.34 -15.41
C ALA A 34 -1.71 4.07 -16.08
N ASP A 35 -1.99 3.71 -17.32
CA ASP A 35 -3.01 4.31 -18.06
C ASP A 35 -3.70 3.21 -18.85
N GLY A 36 -4.96 3.10 -18.82
CA GLY A 36 -5.69 2.01 -19.46
C GLY A 36 -7.17 2.07 -19.21
N THR A 37 -7.82 0.92 -19.29
CA THR A 37 -9.27 0.88 -19.12
C THR A 37 -9.64 0.95 -17.65
N SER A 38 -10.92 1.20 -17.37
CA SER A 38 -11.41 1.26 -16.01
C SER A 38 -11.20 -0.08 -15.29
N PRO A 39 -10.47 -0.12 -14.20
CA PRO A 39 -10.28 -1.38 -13.50
C PRO A 39 -11.54 -1.77 -12.75
N ASN A 40 -11.81 -3.07 -12.71
CA ASN A 40 -12.94 -3.57 -11.92
C ASN A 40 -12.55 -3.59 -10.46
N THR A 41 -11.31 -3.84 -10.17
CA THR A 41 -10.79 -3.88 -8.81
C THR A 41 -9.37 -3.34 -8.81
N ILE A 42 -9.06 -2.57 -7.81
CA ILE A 42 -7.70 -2.06 -7.61
C ILE A 42 -7.08 -2.91 -6.52
N GLU A 43 -5.88 -3.40 -6.74
CA GLU A 43 -5.20 -4.24 -5.75
C GLU A 43 -3.94 -3.57 -5.26
N LEU A 44 -3.76 -3.54 -3.97
CA LEU A 44 -2.54 -3.04 -3.37
C LEU A 44 -1.90 -4.20 -2.61
N HIS A 45 -0.65 -4.51 -2.95
CA HIS A 45 0.06 -5.63 -2.34
C HIS A 45 1.15 -5.11 -1.41
N PHE A 46 1.06 -5.51 -0.16
CA PHE A 46 1.95 -5.02 0.89
C PHE A 46 2.92 -6.09 1.38
N SER A 47 3.91 -5.69 2.09
CA SER A 47 4.93 -6.59 2.62
C SER A 47 4.50 -7.32 3.88
N GLU A 48 3.44 -6.83 4.55
CA GLU A 48 2.99 -7.37 5.83
C GLU A 48 1.51 -7.66 5.81
N ASN A 49 1.05 -8.54 6.66
CA ASN A 49 -0.38 -8.79 6.82
C ASN A 49 -1.03 -7.53 7.37
N LEU A 50 -2.15 -7.17 6.84
CA LEU A 50 -2.84 -5.94 7.25
C LEU A 50 -3.92 -6.22 8.27
N MET A 51 -4.08 -5.29 9.21
CA MET A 51 -5.19 -5.32 10.14
C MET A 51 -6.32 -4.60 9.46
N THR A 52 -7.28 -5.33 8.96
CA THR A 52 -8.33 -4.77 8.11
C THR A 52 -9.17 -3.73 8.81
N GLN A 53 -9.39 -3.85 10.09
CA GLN A 53 -10.23 -2.89 10.78
C GLN A 53 -9.55 -1.51 10.92
N PHE A 54 -8.26 -1.43 10.72
CA PHE A 54 -7.54 -0.15 10.83
C PHE A 54 -6.93 0.30 9.51
N SER A 55 -7.03 -0.51 8.48
CA SER A 55 -6.49 -0.21 7.16
C SER A 55 -7.62 0.22 6.23
N GLY A 56 -7.32 1.00 5.24
CA GLY A 56 -8.35 1.43 4.30
C GLY A 56 -7.79 2.25 3.18
N ALA A 57 -8.67 2.77 2.36
CA ALA A 57 -8.26 3.58 1.21
C ALA A 57 -9.41 4.47 0.75
N LYS A 58 -9.06 5.54 0.06
CA LYS A 58 -10.02 6.41 -0.58
C LYS A 58 -9.64 6.50 -2.04
N LEU A 59 -10.61 6.41 -2.91
CA LEU A 59 -10.41 6.57 -4.34
C LEU A 59 -10.93 7.95 -4.73
N VAL A 60 -10.09 8.73 -5.35
CA VAL A 60 -10.41 10.11 -5.67
C VAL A 60 -10.12 10.39 -7.14
N MET A 61 -11.06 11.01 -7.82
CA MET A 61 -10.82 11.47 -9.20
C MET A 61 -10.18 12.85 -9.08
N THR A 62 -8.99 13.00 -9.62
CA THR A 62 -8.24 14.25 -9.50
C THR A 62 -8.38 15.13 -10.74
N GLU A 63 -8.71 14.53 -11.87
CA GLU A 63 -8.79 15.27 -13.10
C GLU A 63 -9.71 14.64 -14.10
N MET A 64 -10.45 15.42 -14.82
CA MET A 64 -11.33 14.97 -15.87
C MET A 64 -10.82 15.58 -17.17
N PRO A 65 -10.86 14.88 -18.28
CA PRO A 65 -10.33 15.41 -19.54
C PRO A 65 -10.98 16.74 -19.90
N GLY A 66 -10.13 17.70 -20.22
CA GLY A 66 -10.61 19.01 -20.63
C GLY A 66 -11.17 19.86 -19.51
N MET A 67 -11.15 19.39 -18.30
CA MET A 67 -11.67 20.15 -17.18
C MET A 67 -10.84 19.94 -15.97
N ALA A 68 -10.40 21.01 -15.37
CA ALA A 68 -9.76 20.93 -14.08
C ALA A 68 -10.86 21.03 -13.05
N HIS A 69 -10.82 20.28 -12.02
CA HIS A 69 -11.81 20.36 -10.96
C HIS A 69 -11.19 19.96 -9.62
N SER A 70 -11.91 20.23 -8.57
CA SER A 70 -11.47 19.81 -7.26
C SER A 70 -11.51 18.30 -7.18
N PRO A 71 -10.67 17.68 -6.39
CA PRO A 71 -10.70 16.23 -6.21
C PRO A 71 -12.09 15.78 -5.79
N MET A 72 -12.56 14.70 -6.39
CA MET A 72 -13.88 14.18 -6.15
C MET A 72 -13.81 12.75 -5.64
N PRO A 73 -14.30 12.47 -4.44
CA PRO A 73 -14.28 11.10 -3.94
C PRO A 73 -15.17 10.20 -4.78
N MET A 74 -14.69 9.00 -5.05
CA MET A 74 -15.45 7.99 -5.78
C MET A 74 -15.85 6.90 -4.81
N LYS A 75 -17.05 6.40 -4.91
CA LYS A 75 -17.50 5.36 -4.01
C LYS A 75 -16.85 4.03 -4.34
N ALA A 76 -16.30 3.38 -3.35
CA ALA A 76 -15.63 2.10 -3.53
C ALA A 76 -15.74 1.28 -2.26
N LYS A 77 -15.62 -0.04 -2.39
CA LYS A 77 -15.60 -0.93 -1.28
C LYS A 77 -14.19 -1.31 -1.05
N VAL A 78 -13.75 -1.33 0.19
CA VAL A 78 -12.40 -1.73 0.54
C VAL A 78 -12.48 -3.01 1.37
N ALA A 79 -11.72 -4.01 1.00
CA ALA A 79 -11.72 -5.30 1.68
C ALA A 79 -10.37 -5.96 1.61
N ALA A 80 -10.16 -6.97 2.41
CA ALA A 80 -8.95 -7.78 2.32
C ALA A 80 -9.08 -8.70 1.13
N GLY A 81 -7.99 -9.01 0.49
CA GLY A 81 -7.98 -10.01 -0.57
C GLY A 81 -7.94 -11.40 0.03
N SER A 82 -7.73 -12.40 -0.82
CA SER A 82 -7.58 -13.76 -0.33
C SER A 82 -6.28 -13.89 0.44
N ASP A 83 -5.33 -13.00 0.18
CA ASP A 83 -4.08 -12.95 0.87
C ASP A 83 -4.16 -11.78 1.84
N PRO A 84 -3.86 -11.95 3.12
CA PRO A 84 -3.97 -10.86 4.09
C PRO A 84 -3.01 -9.70 3.84
N LYS A 85 -2.07 -9.84 2.91
CA LYS A 85 -1.19 -8.75 2.53
C LYS A 85 -1.75 -7.92 1.39
N THR A 86 -2.93 -8.24 0.91
CA THR A 86 -3.55 -7.56 -0.23
C THR A 86 -4.78 -6.79 0.19
N MET A 87 -4.86 -5.55 -0.23
CA MET A 87 -6.04 -4.71 -0.04
C MET A 87 -6.74 -4.59 -1.38
N LEU A 88 -8.03 -4.86 -1.42
CA LEU A 88 -8.83 -4.75 -2.63
C LEU A 88 -9.74 -3.53 -2.54
N ILE A 89 -9.74 -2.71 -3.57
CA ILE A 89 -10.58 -1.53 -3.64
C ILE A 89 -11.45 -1.69 -4.88
N THR A 90 -12.73 -1.85 -4.69
CA THR A 90 -13.66 -2.11 -5.79
C THR A 90 -14.57 -0.92 -5.98
N PRO A 91 -14.39 -0.17 -7.07
CA PRO A 91 -15.30 0.94 -7.37
C PRO A 91 -16.73 0.42 -7.50
N LEU A 92 -17.69 1.17 -7.01
CA LEU A 92 -19.09 0.74 -7.08
C LEU A 92 -19.69 0.92 -8.45
N SER A 93 -19.06 1.70 -9.31
CA SER A 93 -19.48 1.85 -10.70
C SER A 93 -18.24 2.01 -11.55
N PRO A 94 -18.33 1.75 -12.83
CA PRO A 94 -17.17 1.93 -13.72
C PRO A 94 -16.62 3.34 -13.61
N LEU A 95 -15.31 3.47 -13.60
CA LEU A 95 -14.69 4.77 -13.46
C LEU A 95 -14.67 5.49 -14.82
N PRO A 96 -15.15 6.72 -14.87
CA PRO A 96 -15.08 7.49 -16.12
C PRO A 96 -13.64 7.80 -16.48
N THR A 97 -13.42 8.18 -17.72
CA THR A 97 -12.12 8.64 -18.19
C THR A 97 -11.64 9.78 -17.31
N GLY A 98 -10.40 9.74 -16.89
CA GLY A 98 -9.83 10.77 -16.03
C GLY A 98 -8.64 10.27 -15.27
N SER A 99 -8.13 11.10 -14.37
CA SER A 99 -7.01 10.76 -13.52
C SER A 99 -7.50 10.47 -12.12
N TYR A 100 -6.91 9.47 -11.50
CA TYR A 100 -7.36 9.01 -10.19
C TYR A 100 -6.19 8.86 -9.22
N ASN A 101 -6.49 8.95 -7.95
CA ASN A 101 -5.51 8.75 -6.90
C ASN A 101 -6.14 7.86 -5.84
N VAL A 102 -5.41 6.85 -5.41
CA VAL A 102 -5.82 6.00 -4.29
C VAL A 102 -4.99 6.43 -3.10
N GLU A 103 -5.65 6.96 -2.09
CA GLU A 103 -4.97 7.35 -0.86
C GLU A 103 -5.16 6.20 0.09
N TRP A 104 -4.11 5.50 0.45
CA TRP A 104 -4.24 4.31 1.28
C TRP A 104 -3.60 4.49 2.66
N ARG A 105 -4.09 3.69 3.60
CA ARG A 105 -3.58 3.64 4.95
C ARG A 105 -3.46 2.18 5.29
N ALA A 106 -2.30 1.74 5.67
CA ALA A 106 -2.05 0.35 6.00
C ALA A 106 -1.54 0.24 7.43
N VAL A 107 -2.12 -0.66 8.20
CA VAL A 107 -1.73 -0.92 9.57
C VAL A 107 -1.46 -2.40 9.71
N SER A 108 -0.32 -2.77 10.23
CA SER A 108 0.01 -4.16 10.46
C SER A 108 0.16 -4.41 11.95
N SER A 109 0.75 -5.51 12.33
CA SER A 109 0.80 -5.92 13.74
C SER A 109 1.51 -4.92 14.67
N ASP A 110 2.33 -4.02 14.13
CA ASP A 110 2.98 -3.03 14.98
C ASP A 110 2.06 -1.86 15.31
N THR A 111 0.86 -1.85 14.74
CA THR A 111 -0.20 -0.86 14.94
C THR A 111 0.12 0.57 14.53
N HIS A 112 1.25 0.81 13.86
CA HIS A 112 1.55 2.14 13.37
C HIS A 112 1.02 2.29 11.95
N PRO A 113 0.22 3.31 11.68
CA PRO A 113 -0.30 3.49 10.32
C PRO A 113 0.77 4.01 9.38
N ILE A 114 0.78 3.47 8.19
CA ILE A 114 1.62 3.97 7.11
C ILE A 114 0.66 4.39 6.02
N THR A 115 0.88 5.52 5.41
CA THR A 115 0.00 6.02 4.36
C THR A 115 0.78 6.26 3.09
N GLY A 116 0.09 6.27 1.99
CA GLY A 116 0.69 6.55 0.70
C GLY A 116 -0.36 6.75 -0.36
N ASN A 117 0.08 6.84 -1.59
CA ASN A 117 -0.79 7.10 -2.72
C ASN A 117 -0.39 6.32 -3.94
N VAL A 118 -1.35 5.96 -4.76
CA VAL A 118 -1.09 5.38 -6.08
C VAL A 118 -1.95 6.19 -7.06
N SER A 119 -1.35 6.64 -8.14
CA SER A 119 -2.08 7.40 -9.17
C SER A 119 -2.16 6.60 -10.45
N PHE A 120 -3.26 6.69 -11.15
CA PHE A 120 -3.43 6.04 -12.45
C PHE A 120 -4.44 6.83 -13.28
N LYS A 121 -4.52 6.51 -14.55
CA LYS A 121 -5.46 7.17 -15.46
C LYS A 121 -6.34 6.15 -16.14
N VAL A 122 -7.58 6.54 -16.38
CA VAL A 122 -8.52 5.76 -17.15
C VAL A 122 -8.72 6.47 -18.47
N LYS A 123 -8.51 5.74 -19.58
CA LYS A 123 -8.65 6.30 -20.90
C LYS A 123 -10.01 6.07 -21.45
#